data_da416a2e4ba41176f3f163d3536e1885
#
_entry.id   da416a2e4ba41176f3f163d3536e1885
#
_cell.length_a   1.000
_cell.length_b   1.000
_cell.length_c   1.000
_cell.angle_alpha   90.00
_cell.angle_beta   90.00
_cell.angle_gamma   90.00
#
_symmetry.space_group_name_H-M   'P 1'
#
loop_
_entity.id
_entity.type
_entity.pdbx_description
1 polymer ?
#
loop_
_entity_poly.entity_id
_entity_poly.type
_entity_poly.pdbx_seq_one_letter_code
_entity_poly.pdbx_strand_id
1 'polypeptide(L)'
;SFNGNKTITTGGGGAILTNDEGIAERAKHITTTARLPHAWELAHDEIGYNFRLPNINAALGCAQLEQLPDKLISKRTLFKRYQAAFATIKKVKLIAEPAECQSNYWLQTIMLDPDQAHHRDSILEATNEVELMTRPVWRLLHQLAPFANCPRMNLGTSEQLAQQLINIPSSAHLLRNLNEQT
;
A
#
# COMPACT_ATOMS: atom_id res chain seq x y z
N SER A 1 -4.18 6.98 2.18
CA SER A 1 -3.15 6.96 3.22
C SER A 1 -1.87 7.59 2.71
N PHE A 2 -1.28 8.46 3.52
CA PHE A 2 0.02 9.12 3.26
C PHE A 2 1.09 8.63 4.24
N ASN A 3 0.99 7.39 4.67
CA ASN A 3 1.97 6.78 5.58
C ASN A 3 3.35 6.67 4.92
N GLY A 4 4.42 6.54 5.70
CA GLY A 4 5.81 6.57 5.22
C GLY A 4 6.16 5.54 4.14
N ASN A 5 5.44 4.40 4.12
CA ASN A 5 5.65 3.31 3.15
C ASN A 5 4.82 3.44 1.86
N LYS A 6 4.04 4.51 1.68
CA LYS A 6 3.20 4.70 0.49
C LYS A 6 4.00 5.31 -0.68
N THR A 7 3.39 5.31 -1.87
CA THR A 7 4.02 5.88 -3.09
C THR A 7 4.36 7.36 -2.89
N ILE A 8 3.51 8.10 -2.20
CA ILE A 8 3.76 9.43 -1.67
C ILE A 8 3.46 9.44 -0.16
N THR A 9 4.14 10.27 0.58
CA THR A 9 4.00 10.35 2.02
C THR A 9 3.96 11.78 2.53
N THR A 10 3.23 11.99 3.61
CA THR A 10 3.29 13.20 4.44
C THR A 10 3.83 12.90 5.84
N GLY A 11 4.51 11.75 6.01
CA GLY A 11 4.91 11.22 7.32
C GLY A 11 3.80 10.49 8.05
N GLY A 12 2.55 10.75 7.70
CA GLY A 12 1.33 10.16 8.25
C GLY A 12 0.10 10.86 7.68
N GLY A 13 -1.09 10.46 8.13
CA GLY A 13 -2.34 11.03 7.64
C GLY A 13 -2.92 10.35 6.41
N GLY A 14 -3.82 11.03 5.74
CA GLY A 14 -4.56 10.53 4.57
C GLY A 14 -5.52 11.59 4.04
N ALA A 15 -6.28 11.22 3.02
CA ALA A 15 -7.35 12.04 2.46
C ALA A 15 -8.60 11.18 2.23
N ILE A 16 -9.75 11.80 2.42
CA ILE A 16 -11.05 11.29 2.01
C ILE A 16 -11.43 12.04 0.73
N LEU A 17 -11.73 11.32 -0.34
CA LEU A 17 -12.15 11.85 -1.62
C LEU A 17 -13.57 11.35 -1.89
N THR A 18 -14.50 12.27 -2.16
CA THR A 18 -15.90 11.94 -2.45
C THR A 18 -16.51 13.02 -3.33
N ASN A 19 -17.47 12.61 -4.17
CA ASN A 19 -18.36 13.52 -4.93
C ASN A 19 -19.71 13.72 -4.23
N ASP A 20 -19.93 13.07 -3.09
CA ASP A 20 -21.12 13.22 -2.26
C ASP A 20 -20.88 14.33 -1.23
N GLU A 21 -21.65 15.41 -1.33
CA GLU A 21 -21.53 16.58 -0.47
C GLU A 21 -21.86 16.25 1.00
N GLY A 22 -22.88 15.44 1.25
CA GLY A 22 -23.24 15.03 2.61
C GLY A 22 -22.13 14.21 3.28
N ILE A 23 -21.47 13.32 2.54
CA ILE A 23 -20.30 12.56 3.04
C ILE A 23 -19.12 13.53 3.29
N ALA A 24 -18.90 14.50 2.41
CA ALA A 24 -17.81 15.47 2.57
C ALA A 24 -18.01 16.34 3.83
N GLU A 25 -19.21 16.89 4.01
CA GLU A 25 -19.56 17.69 5.19
C GLU A 25 -19.47 16.87 6.47
N ARG A 26 -20.02 15.66 6.48
CA ARG A 26 -19.97 14.75 7.61
C ARG A 26 -18.55 14.38 7.99
N ALA A 27 -17.73 14.00 7.01
CA ALA A 27 -16.32 13.68 7.23
C ALA A 27 -15.55 14.86 7.80
N LYS A 28 -15.74 16.06 7.24
CA LYS A 28 -15.13 17.30 7.72
C LYS A 28 -15.52 17.59 9.16
N HIS A 29 -16.81 17.49 9.50
CA HIS A 29 -17.32 17.74 10.85
C HIS A 29 -16.65 16.81 11.87
N ILE A 30 -16.73 15.50 11.67
CA ILE A 30 -16.16 14.51 12.59
C ILE A 30 -14.64 14.64 12.71
N THR A 31 -13.92 14.85 11.61
CA THR A 31 -12.46 14.93 11.61
C THR A 31 -11.91 16.26 12.12
N THR A 32 -12.77 17.24 12.36
CA THR A 32 -12.43 18.53 12.95
C THR A 32 -13.07 18.73 14.33
N THR A 33 -13.16 17.64 15.11
CA THR A 33 -13.64 17.60 16.49
C THR A 33 -15.14 17.78 16.66
N ALA A 34 -15.95 17.65 15.61
CA ALA A 34 -17.41 17.92 15.63
C ALA A 34 -17.76 19.27 16.28
N ARG A 35 -16.95 20.30 15.98
CA ARG A 35 -17.12 21.63 16.56
C ARG A 35 -18.21 22.37 15.81
N LEU A 36 -19.15 22.97 16.57
CA LEU A 36 -20.16 23.87 16.03
C LEU A 36 -19.53 25.22 15.63
N PRO A 37 -19.94 25.81 14.50
CA PRO A 37 -19.49 27.14 14.10
C PRO A 37 -19.99 28.19 15.07
N HIS A 38 -19.09 28.86 15.78
CA HIS A 38 -19.41 30.02 16.64
C HIS A 38 -18.19 30.94 16.72
N ALA A 39 -18.45 32.28 16.90
CA ALA A 39 -17.37 33.26 16.89
C ALA A 39 -16.38 33.11 18.05
N TRP A 40 -16.84 32.76 19.24
CA TRP A 40 -16.04 32.62 20.45
C TRP A 40 -16.37 31.40 21.31
N GLU A 41 -17.52 30.73 21.12
CA GLU A 41 -17.90 29.56 21.89
C GLU A 41 -17.30 28.30 21.29
N LEU A 42 -16.81 27.43 22.16
CA LEU A 42 -16.28 26.12 21.80
C LEU A 42 -17.29 25.05 22.22
N ALA A 43 -18.27 24.79 21.36
CA ALA A 43 -19.28 23.75 21.55
C ALA A 43 -19.07 22.62 20.52
N HIS A 44 -19.39 21.40 20.94
CA HIS A 44 -19.31 20.19 20.17
C HIS A 44 -20.65 19.44 20.29
N ASP A 45 -21.21 18.99 19.20
CA ASP A 45 -22.54 18.34 19.18
C ASP A 45 -22.48 16.82 19.24
N GLU A 46 -21.27 16.26 19.00
CA GLU A 46 -21.05 14.82 19.06
C GLU A 46 -19.57 14.49 19.30
N ILE A 47 -19.25 13.18 19.36
CA ILE A 47 -17.86 12.71 19.45
C ILE A 47 -17.17 12.90 18.10
N GLY A 48 -16.15 13.73 18.07
CA GLY A 48 -15.30 13.97 16.92
C GLY A 48 -13.82 13.73 17.22
N TYR A 49 -12.99 13.81 16.19
CA TYR A 49 -11.56 13.55 16.26
C TYR A 49 -10.77 14.73 15.69
N ASN A 50 -9.60 14.99 16.23
CA ASN A 50 -8.70 15.97 15.64
C ASN A 50 -7.78 15.31 14.61
N PHE A 51 -8.30 15.12 13.42
CA PHE A 51 -7.56 14.54 12.29
C PHE A 51 -7.17 15.58 11.24
N ARG A 52 -7.03 16.84 11.68
CA ARG A 52 -6.50 17.88 10.79
C ARG A 52 -5.07 17.58 10.40
N LEU A 53 -4.79 17.62 9.09
CA LEU A 53 -3.42 17.49 8.60
C LEU A 53 -2.63 18.77 8.94
N PRO A 54 -1.52 18.70 9.70
CA PRO A 54 -0.68 19.85 9.97
C PRO A 54 -0.08 20.45 8.69
N ASN A 55 0.13 21.77 8.67
CA ASN A 55 0.65 22.47 7.49
C ASN A 55 2.02 21.92 7.03
N ILE A 56 2.90 21.54 7.93
CA ILE A 56 4.19 20.95 7.58
C ILE A 56 4.02 19.63 6.81
N ASN A 57 3.07 18.80 7.23
CA ASN A 57 2.75 17.55 6.54
C ASN A 57 2.08 17.81 5.18
N ALA A 58 1.21 18.83 5.11
CA ALA A 58 0.58 19.24 3.87
C ALA A 58 1.60 19.78 2.86
N ALA A 59 2.57 20.58 3.29
CA ALA A 59 3.67 21.06 2.44
C ALA A 59 4.52 19.92 1.89
N LEU A 60 4.85 18.92 2.74
CA LEU A 60 5.51 17.70 2.28
C LEU A 60 4.66 16.95 1.25
N GLY A 61 3.34 16.89 1.46
CA GLY A 61 2.40 16.29 0.52
C GLY A 61 2.42 16.97 -0.85
N CYS A 62 2.42 18.31 -0.90
CA CYS A 62 2.54 19.06 -2.15
C CYS A 62 3.84 18.69 -2.90
N ALA A 63 4.98 18.75 -2.23
CA ALA A 63 6.26 18.38 -2.83
C ALA A 63 6.30 16.91 -3.33
N GLN A 64 5.63 16.00 -2.62
CA GLN A 64 5.53 14.60 -3.03
C GLN A 64 4.59 14.41 -4.24
N LEU A 65 3.52 15.20 -4.33
CA LEU A 65 2.59 15.18 -5.47
C LEU A 65 3.25 15.73 -6.74
N GLU A 66 4.08 16.78 -6.63
CA GLU A 66 4.86 17.31 -7.75
C GLU A 66 5.79 16.24 -8.36
N GLN A 67 6.31 15.33 -7.55
CA GLN A 67 7.18 14.24 -7.99
C GLN A 67 6.43 12.95 -8.36
N LEU A 68 5.11 12.90 -8.18
CA LEU A 68 4.33 11.68 -8.37
C LEU A 68 4.44 11.10 -9.79
N PRO A 69 4.37 11.90 -10.87
CA PRO A 69 4.52 11.37 -12.24
C PRO A 69 5.82 10.59 -12.43
N ASP A 70 6.95 11.14 -11.99
CA ASP A 70 8.27 10.50 -12.12
C ASP A 70 8.39 9.23 -11.27
N LYS A 71 7.82 9.25 -10.07
CA LYS A 71 7.75 8.06 -9.21
C LYS A 71 6.93 6.94 -9.85
N LEU A 72 5.81 7.27 -10.49
CA LEU A 72 4.98 6.29 -11.21
C LEU A 72 5.73 5.70 -12.40
N ILE A 73 6.42 6.53 -13.20
CA ILE A 73 7.26 6.08 -14.31
C ILE A 73 8.33 5.10 -13.79
N SER A 74 9.03 5.46 -12.72
CA SER A 74 10.06 4.62 -12.12
C SER A 74 9.51 3.28 -11.63
N LYS A 75 8.37 3.28 -10.95
CA LYS A 75 7.72 2.05 -10.47
C LYS A 75 7.28 1.14 -11.61
N ARG A 76 6.72 1.70 -12.68
CA ARG A 76 6.32 0.94 -13.88
C ARG A 76 7.53 0.41 -14.66
N THR A 77 8.61 1.16 -14.69
CA THR A 77 9.88 0.70 -15.28
C THR A 77 10.48 -0.45 -14.45
N LEU A 78 10.43 -0.36 -13.13
CA LEU A 78 10.84 -1.45 -12.23
C LEU A 78 10.02 -2.72 -12.49
N PHE A 79 8.69 -2.58 -12.62
CA PHE A 79 7.81 -3.70 -12.97
C PHE A 79 8.26 -4.36 -14.28
N LYS A 80 8.51 -3.59 -15.34
CA LYS A 80 8.97 -4.12 -16.63
C LYS A 80 10.30 -4.87 -16.51
N ARG A 81 11.24 -4.38 -15.70
CA ARG A 81 12.51 -5.07 -15.43
C ARG A 81 12.29 -6.39 -14.71
N TYR A 82 11.44 -6.41 -13.69
CA TYR A 82 11.06 -7.67 -13.02
C TYR A 82 10.36 -8.62 -13.99
N GLN A 83 9.46 -8.12 -14.83
CA GLN A 83 8.76 -8.93 -15.84
C GLN A 83 9.76 -9.62 -16.77
N ALA A 84 10.78 -8.90 -17.25
CA ALA A 84 11.82 -9.47 -18.08
C ALA A 84 12.69 -10.49 -17.32
N ALA A 85 13.08 -10.18 -16.08
CA ALA A 85 13.89 -11.06 -15.26
C ALA A 85 13.17 -12.37 -14.87
N PHE A 86 11.87 -12.29 -14.58
CA PHE A 86 11.07 -13.48 -14.22
C PHE A 86 10.51 -14.24 -15.43
N ALA A 87 10.64 -13.71 -16.67
CA ALA A 87 10.06 -14.34 -17.86
C ALA A 87 10.57 -15.77 -18.13
N THR A 88 11.80 -16.06 -17.73
CA THR A 88 12.43 -17.38 -17.92
C THR A 88 12.31 -18.30 -16.71
N ILE A 89 11.85 -17.78 -15.58
CA ILE A 89 11.74 -18.56 -14.33
C ILE A 89 10.41 -19.31 -14.35
N LYS A 90 10.49 -20.62 -14.47
CA LYS A 90 9.32 -21.48 -14.41
C LYS A 90 8.73 -21.48 -13.00
N LYS A 91 7.40 -21.64 -12.91
CA LYS A 91 6.64 -21.79 -11.65
C LYS A 91 6.64 -20.56 -10.73
N VAL A 92 7.06 -19.40 -11.25
CA VAL A 92 6.95 -18.10 -10.58
C VAL A 92 6.31 -17.13 -11.56
N LYS A 93 5.28 -16.42 -11.13
CA LYS A 93 4.58 -15.44 -11.93
C LYS A 93 4.65 -14.07 -11.26
N LEU A 94 5.08 -13.05 -11.98
CA LEU A 94 4.93 -11.66 -11.54
C LEU A 94 3.45 -11.24 -11.68
N ILE A 95 2.87 -10.66 -10.63
CA ILE A 95 1.49 -10.18 -10.65
C ILE A 95 1.42 -8.87 -11.41
N ALA A 96 0.75 -8.89 -12.54
CA ALA A 96 0.50 -7.71 -13.37
C ALA A 96 -0.84 -7.07 -13.05
N GLU A 97 -0.97 -5.79 -13.40
CA GLU A 97 -2.27 -5.10 -13.36
C GLU A 97 -3.25 -5.75 -14.35
N PRO A 98 -4.55 -5.80 -14.04
CA PRO A 98 -5.58 -6.20 -15.01
C PRO A 98 -5.60 -5.24 -16.21
N ALA A 99 -6.08 -5.72 -17.38
CA ALA A 99 -6.11 -4.95 -18.63
C ALA A 99 -6.85 -3.62 -18.52
N GLU A 100 -7.90 -3.58 -17.69
CA GLU A 100 -8.77 -2.41 -17.49
C GLU A 100 -8.29 -1.50 -16.36
N CYS A 101 -7.12 -1.77 -15.75
CA CYS A 101 -6.61 -1.06 -14.59
C CYS A 101 -5.25 -0.42 -14.86
N GLN A 102 -5.00 0.68 -14.17
CA GLN A 102 -3.69 1.32 -14.13
C GLN A 102 -3.17 1.34 -12.69
N SER A 103 -2.31 0.38 -12.35
CA SER A 103 -1.69 0.26 -11.03
C SER A 103 -0.59 1.29 -10.83
N ASN A 104 -0.46 1.81 -9.64
CA ASN A 104 0.72 2.56 -9.21
C ASN A 104 1.89 1.65 -8.80
N TYR A 105 1.72 0.33 -8.85
CA TYR A 105 2.69 -0.67 -8.39
C TYR A 105 3.31 -0.32 -7.03
N TRP A 106 2.46 0.09 -6.08
CA TRP A 106 2.91 0.35 -4.71
C TRP A 106 3.75 -0.80 -4.18
N LEU A 107 3.29 -2.03 -4.38
CA LEU A 107 4.05 -3.25 -4.13
C LEU A 107 4.20 -4.03 -5.45
N GLN A 108 5.37 -4.61 -5.64
CA GLN A 108 5.64 -5.63 -6.65
C GLN A 108 5.47 -6.98 -5.98
N THR A 109 4.81 -7.91 -6.63
CA THR A 109 4.46 -9.19 -6.01
C THR A 109 4.70 -10.33 -6.99
N ILE A 110 5.35 -11.38 -6.54
CA ILE A 110 5.45 -12.65 -7.26
C ILE A 110 4.50 -13.67 -6.64
N MET A 111 4.04 -14.58 -7.45
CA MET A 111 3.20 -15.72 -7.07
C MET A 111 3.91 -17.01 -7.46
N LEU A 112 4.10 -17.87 -6.50
CA LEU A 112 4.56 -19.23 -6.74
C LEU A 112 3.42 -20.10 -7.27
N ASP A 113 3.72 -21.05 -8.15
CA ASP A 113 2.76 -22.09 -8.51
C ASP A 113 2.31 -22.86 -7.26
N PRO A 114 1.10 -23.43 -7.24
CA PRO A 114 0.58 -24.12 -6.05
C PRO A 114 1.49 -25.24 -5.53
N ASP A 115 2.14 -25.97 -6.43
CA ASP A 115 3.09 -27.05 -6.09
C ASP A 115 4.42 -26.53 -5.50
N GLN A 116 4.69 -25.23 -5.60
CA GLN A 116 5.86 -24.53 -5.07
C GLN A 116 5.56 -23.71 -3.80
N ALA A 117 4.32 -23.66 -3.35
CA ALA A 117 3.92 -22.84 -2.20
C ALA A 117 4.73 -23.17 -0.93
N HIS A 118 5.15 -24.41 -0.76
CA HIS A 118 5.96 -24.85 0.39
C HIS A 118 7.37 -24.23 0.44
N HIS A 119 7.85 -23.66 -0.67
CA HIS A 119 9.14 -22.96 -0.72
C HIS A 119 9.03 -21.48 -0.31
N ARG A 120 7.82 -20.93 -0.10
CA ARG A 120 7.64 -19.51 0.21
C ARG A 120 8.52 -19.04 1.37
N ASP A 121 8.50 -19.77 2.47
CA ASP A 121 9.19 -19.35 3.69
C ASP A 121 10.71 -19.46 3.54
N SER A 122 11.22 -20.49 2.86
CA SER A 122 12.65 -20.61 2.56
C SER A 122 13.15 -19.52 1.58
N ILE A 123 12.31 -19.10 0.63
CA ILE A 123 12.63 -17.95 -0.25
C ILE A 123 12.68 -16.67 0.57
N LEU A 124 11.70 -16.43 1.47
CA LEU A 124 11.70 -15.28 2.35
C LEU A 124 12.95 -15.23 3.24
N GLU A 125 13.32 -16.35 3.83
CA GLU A 125 14.52 -16.49 4.66
C GLU A 125 15.78 -16.16 3.86
N ALA A 126 16.03 -16.88 2.77
CA ALA A 126 17.23 -16.70 1.94
C ALA A 126 17.37 -15.27 1.38
N THR A 127 16.27 -14.64 0.99
CA THR A 127 16.31 -13.26 0.46
C THR A 127 16.57 -12.25 1.55
N ASN A 128 15.99 -12.41 2.75
CA ASN A 128 16.22 -11.48 3.86
C ASN A 128 17.62 -11.67 4.47
N GLU A 129 18.21 -12.87 4.45
CA GLU A 129 19.61 -13.09 4.88
C GLU A 129 20.63 -12.28 4.06
N VAL A 130 20.34 -12.03 2.78
CA VAL A 130 21.17 -11.18 1.91
C VAL A 130 20.65 -9.74 1.82
N GLU A 131 19.86 -9.31 2.80
CA GLU A 131 19.27 -7.95 2.90
C GLU A 131 18.34 -7.57 1.74
N LEU A 132 17.91 -8.52 0.93
CA LEU A 132 16.87 -8.33 -0.08
C LEU A 132 15.50 -8.42 0.60
N MET A 133 14.98 -7.30 1.06
CA MET A 133 13.78 -7.20 1.91
C MET A 133 12.51 -7.67 1.19
N THR A 134 12.28 -8.97 1.18
CA THR A 134 11.02 -9.58 0.76
C THR A 134 10.10 -9.80 1.95
N ARG A 135 8.80 -9.87 1.69
CA ARG A 135 7.78 -10.06 2.74
C ARG A 135 6.63 -10.91 2.22
N PRO A 136 6.00 -11.75 3.06
CA PRO A 136 4.73 -12.37 2.69
C PRO A 136 3.65 -11.30 2.55
N VAL A 137 2.51 -11.65 1.97
CA VAL A 137 1.31 -10.82 2.08
C VAL A 137 0.83 -10.77 3.53
N TRP A 138 -0.02 -9.78 3.86
CA TRP A 138 -0.53 -9.64 5.22
C TRP A 138 -1.26 -10.90 5.66
N ARG A 139 -1.12 -11.20 6.95
CA ARG A 139 -1.89 -12.27 7.58
C ARG A 139 -3.39 -12.02 7.36
N LEU A 140 -4.11 -13.05 7.01
CA LEU A 140 -5.55 -12.95 6.75
C LEU A 140 -6.30 -12.54 8.02
N LEU A 141 -7.29 -11.66 7.88
CA LEU A 141 -7.98 -11.05 9.02
C LEU A 141 -8.58 -12.08 9.99
N HIS A 142 -9.15 -13.16 9.45
CA HIS A 142 -9.74 -14.22 10.28
C HIS A 142 -8.71 -15.01 11.11
N GLN A 143 -7.42 -14.88 10.81
CA GLN A 143 -6.32 -15.47 11.58
C GLN A 143 -5.79 -14.54 12.68
N LEU A 144 -6.29 -13.31 12.73
CA LEU A 144 -5.97 -12.35 13.78
C LEU A 144 -6.95 -12.50 14.94
N ALA A 145 -6.43 -12.56 16.16
CA ALA A 145 -7.25 -12.77 17.36
C ALA A 145 -8.47 -11.84 17.47
N PRO A 146 -8.40 -10.52 17.17
CA PRO A 146 -9.56 -9.64 17.25
C PRO A 146 -10.70 -10.01 16.30
N PHE A 147 -10.41 -10.72 15.20
CA PHE A 147 -11.37 -11.03 14.13
C PHE A 147 -11.70 -12.52 14.01
N ALA A 148 -11.17 -13.35 14.91
CA ALA A 148 -11.32 -14.81 14.84
C ALA A 148 -12.79 -15.27 14.84
N ASN A 149 -13.67 -14.54 15.54
CA ASN A 149 -15.09 -14.85 15.67
C ASN A 149 -16.01 -14.01 14.75
N CYS A 150 -15.44 -13.20 13.85
CA CYS A 150 -16.23 -12.42 12.91
C CYS A 150 -16.88 -13.32 11.85
N PRO A 151 -18.09 -12.99 11.36
CA PRO A 151 -18.71 -13.67 10.24
C PRO A 151 -17.79 -13.64 9.01
N ARG A 152 -17.72 -14.76 8.29
CA ARG A 152 -16.89 -14.89 7.10
C ARG A 152 -17.47 -15.85 6.10
N MET A 153 -17.16 -15.63 4.83
CA MET A 153 -17.45 -16.54 3.75
C MET A 153 -16.38 -17.64 3.65
N ASN A 154 -16.45 -18.48 2.62
CA ASN A 154 -15.37 -19.41 2.30
C ASN A 154 -14.11 -18.62 1.88
N LEU A 155 -13.00 -18.87 2.53
CA LEU A 155 -11.73 -18.18 2.36
C LEU A 155 -10.64 -19.04 1.70
N GLY A 156 -10.98 -20.21 1.17
CA GLY A 156 -10.02 -21.16 0.61
C GLY A 156 -9.07 -20.54 -0.43
N THR A 157 -9.61 -19.71 -1.35
CA THR A 157 -8.78 -18.98 -2.33
C THR A 157 -7.81 -18.00 -1.66
N SER A 158 -8.28 -17.25 -0.65
CA SER A 158 -7.44 -16.30 0.08
C SER A 158 -6.33 -17.01 0.85
N GLU A 159 -6.65 -18.15 1.47
CA GLU A 159 -5.69 -18.98 2.21
C GLU A 159 -4.63 -19.57 1.28
N GLN A 160 -5.04 -20.06 0.12
CA GLN A 160 -4.13 -20.54 -0.92
C GLN A 160 -3.20 -19.44 -1.42
N LEU A 161 -3.74 -18.28 -1.80
CA LEU A 161 -2.95 -17.16 -2.28
C LEU A 161 -1.97 -16.63 -1.21
N ALA A 162 -2.37 -16.59 0.05
CA ALA A 162 -1.49 -16.17 1.13
C ALA A 162 -0.26 -17.06 1.29
N GLN A 163 -0.34 -18.32 0.87
CA GLN A 163 0.79 -19.25 0.88
C GLN A 163 1.70 -19.14 -0.36
N GLN A 164 1.24 -18.49 -1.42
CA GLN A 164 1.94 -18.39 -2.71
C GLN A 164 2.57 -17.03 -2.96
N LEU A 165 2.04 -15.96 -2.35
CA LEU A 165 2.40 -14.58 -2.67
C LEU A 165 3.58 -14.08 -1.83
N ILE A 166 4.54 -13.44 -2.51
CA ILE A 166 5.70 -12.78 -1.92
C ILE A 166 5.80 -11.38 -2.49
N ASN A 167 5.80 -10.37 -1.62
CA ASN A 167 6.12 -9.00 -1.98
C ASN A 167 7.63 -8.85 -2.10
N ILE A 168 8.09 -8.29 -3.22
CA ILE A 168 9.50 -8.04 -3.52
C ILE A 168 9.81 -6.54 -3.46
N PRO A 169 11.07 -6.11 -3.40
CA PRO A 169 11.45 -4.71 -3.32
C PRO A 169 10.77 -3.86 -4.37
N SER A 170 10.11 -2.77 -3.94
CA SER A 170 9.19 -2.00 -4.79
C SER A 170 9.45 -0.50 -4.79
N SER A 171 10.57 -0.04 -4.20
CA SER A 171 10.91 1.39 -4.14
C SER A 171 11.18 1.96 -5.53
N ALA A 172 10.67 3.17 -5.80
CA ALA A 172 10.99 3.91 -7.02
C ALA A 172 12.49 4.25 -7.14
N HIS A 173 13.22 4.28 -6.01
CA HIS A 173 14.65 4.61 -5.98
C HIS A 173 15.56 3.46 -6.45
N LEU A 174 15.06 2.22 -6.52
CA LEU A 174 15.87 1.08 -6.95
C LEU A 174 16.47 1.23 -8.35
N LEU A 175 15.85 2.05 -9.21
CA LEU A 175 16.38 2.31 -10.55
C LEU A 175 17.47 3.38 -10.59
N ARG A 176 17.54 4.28 -9.62
CA ARG A 176 18.55 5.34 -9.58
C ARG A 176 19.94 4.77 -9.32
N ASN A 177 20.03 3.81 -8.40
CA ASN A 177 21.30 3.17 -8.04
C ASN A 177 21.89 2.30 -9.16
N LEU A 178 21.09 1.86 -10.13
CA LEU A 178 21.58 1.06 -11.26
C LEU A 178 22.19 1.92 -12.38
N ASN A 179 21.80 3.18 -12.49
CA ASN A 179 22.36 4.10 -13.48
C ASN A 179 23.66 4.79 -13.00
N GLU A 180 23.96 4.72 -11.71
CA GLU A 180 25.21 5.26 -11.13
C GLU A 180 26.35 4.22 -11.10
N GLN A 181 26.08 2.96 -11.47
CA GLN A 181 27.06 1.85 -11.54
C GLN A 181 27.45 1.45 -12.97
N THR A 182 26.92 2.14 -13.99
CA THR A 182 27.31 1.99 -15.41
C THR A 182 28.01 3.24 -15.91
#